data_4d29e8af12bbef7499ca18d787412ca6
#
_entry.id   4d29e8af12bbef7499ca18d787412ca6
#
_cell.length_a   1.000
_cell.length_b   1.000
_cell.length_c   1.000
_cell.angle_alpha   90.00
_cell.angle_beta   90.00
_cell.angle_gamma   90.00
#
_symmetry.space_group_name_H-M   'P 1'
#
loop_
_entity.id
_entity.type
_entity.pdbx_description
1 polymer ?
#
loop_
_entity_poly.entity_id
_entity_poly.type
_entity_poly.pdbx_seq_one_letter_code
_entity_poly.pdbx_strand_id
1 'polypeptide(L)'
;MKYTTLAVLALCTCLSSTAIAEPKQLEWDDLIPPGIPYSEIIGEGFTDEANDTWRPEYDPNGYLLNRELDGKLVKIPGFVVPLEVDTHGMHSFILVPYVGACLHTPPPPPNQLILVHTPAPWKSKD
;
A
#
# COMPACT_ATOMS: atom_id res chain seq x y z
N MET A 1 -40.23 7.56 -63.40
CA MET A 1 -39.05 6.92 -62.80
C MET A 1 -38.69 7.64 -61.51
N LYS A 2 -39.01 7.02 -60.37
CA LYS A 2 -38.76 7.59 -59.04
C LYS A 2 -37.65 6.79 -58.41
N TYR A 3 -36.49 7.40 -58.24
CA TYR A 3 -35.36 6.78 -57.51
C TYR A 3 -35.48 7.09 -56.04
N THR A 4 -35.77 6.08 -55.24
CA THR A 4 -35.83 6.17 -53.78
C THR A 4 -34.40 5.91 -53.24
N THR A 5 -33.75 6.96 -52.76
CA THR A 5 -32.45 6.87 -52.13
C THR A 5 -32.62 6.39 -50.70
N LEU A 6 -32.19 5.17 -50.39
CA LEU A 6 -32.15 4.61 -49.03
C LEU A 6 -30.88 5.12 -48.35
N ALA A 7 -31.05 6.01 -47.39
CA ALA A 7 -29.94 6.42 -46.52
C ALA A 7 -29.76 5.38 -45.41
N VAL A 8 -28.66 4.65 -45.46
CA VAL A 8 -28.24 3.72 -44.42
C VAL A 8 -27.49 4.52 -43.35
N LEU A 9 -28.16 4.75 -42.20
CA LEU A 9 -27.54 5.37 -41.03
C LEU A 9 -26.70 4.33 -40.29
N ALA A 10 -25.39 4.34 -40.48
CA ALA A 10 -24.46 3.50 -39.74
C ALA A 10 -24.31 4.04 -38.31
N LEU A 11 -24.96 3.37 -37.35
CA LEU A 11 -24.84 3.66 -35.92
C LEU A 11 -23.52 3.07 -35.42
N CYS A 12 -22.50 3.92 -35.33
CA CYS A 12 -21.19 3.55 -34.78
C CYS A 12 -21.28 3.51 -33.24
N THR A 13 -21.54 2.32 -32.66
CA THR A 13 -21.50 2.10 -31.22
C THR A 13 -20.03 2.03 -30.78
N CYS A 14 -19.52 3.15 -30.24
CA CYS A 14 -18.23 3.17 -29.53
C CYS A 14 -18.36 2.35 -28.24
N LEU A 15 -17.91 1.12 -28.26
CA LEU A 15 -17.66 0.33 -27.04
C LEU A 15 -16.45 0.96 -26.32
N SER A 16 -16.74 1.81 -25.36
CA SER A 16 -15.71 2.30 -24.42
C SER A 16 -15.28 1.14 -23.53
N SER A 17 -14.24 0.44 -23.92
CA SER A 17 -13.56 -0.50 -23.04
C SER A 17 -12.95 0.28 -21.89
N THR A 18 -13.53 0.19 -20.70
CA THR A 18 -12.88 0.64 -19.46
C THR A 18 -11.69 -0.28 -19.22
N ALA A 19 -10.52 0.13 -19.66
CA ALA A 19 -9.29 -0.54 -19.30
C ALA A 19 -9.11 -0.39 -17.78
N ILE A 20 -9.35 -1.47 -17.02
CA ILE A 20 -8.99 -1.54 -15.61
C ILE A 20 -7.46 -1.50 -15.60
N ALA A 21 -6.89 -0.42 -15.04
CA ALA A 21 -5.44 -0.30 -14.92
C ALA A 21 -4.91 -1.47 -14.09
N GLU A 22 -3.95 -2.18 -14.63
CA GLU A 22 -3.30 -3.28 -13.92
C GLU A 22 -2.48 -2.71 -12.75
N PRO A 23 -2.54 -3.33 -11.52
CA PRO A 23 -1.79 -2.84 -10.38
C PRO A 23 -0.29 -2.87 -10.65
N LYS A 24 0.41 -1.79 -10.36
CA LYS A 24 1.88 -1.76 -10.42
C LYS A 24 2.46 -2.66 -9.34
N GLN A 25 3.26 -3.65 -9.72
CA GLN A 25 4.00 -4.47 -8.77
C GLN A 25 5.10 -3.62 -8.12
N LEU A 26 5.17 -3.62 -6.78
CA LEU A 26 6.18 -2.91 -6.00
C LEU A 26 7.01 -3.88 -5.17
N GLU A 27 8.26 -3.48 -4.97
CA GLU A 27 9.12 -3.94 -3.90
C GLU A 27 9.09 -2.92 -2.74
N TRP A 28 9.57 -3.32 -1.57
CA TRP A 28 9.54 -2.44 -0.39
C TRP A 28 10.42 -1.19 -0.55
N ASP A 29 11.52 -1.32 -1.28
CA ASP A 29 12.41 -0.19 -1.59
C ASP A 29 11.76 0.88 -2.48
N ASP A 30 10.72 0.51 -3.26
CA ASP A 30 9.97 1.46 -4.08
C ASP A 30 9.18 2.48 -3.24
N LEU A 31 8.95 2.20 -1.96
CA LEU A 31 8.30 3.12 -1.02
C LEU A 31 9.21 4.29 -0.62
N ILE A 32 10.51 4.11 -0.78
CA ILE A 32 11.53 5.13 -0.53
C ILE A 32 11.62 6.04 -1.74
N PRO A 33 11.71 7.37 -1.58
CA PRO A 33 11.88 8.27 -2.70
C PRO A 33 13.15 7.94 -3.51
N PRO A 34 13.12 8.07 -4.85
CA PRO A 34 14.28 7.80 -5.68
C PRO A 34 15.53 8.59 -5.23
N GLY A 35 16.66 7.89 -5.09
CA GLY A 35 17.94 8.49 -4.67
C GLY A 35 18.11 8.69 -3.16
N ILE A 36 17.11 8.32 -2.35
CA ILE A 36 17.21 8.32 -0.89
C ILE A 36 17.62 6.92 -0.42
N PRO A 37 18.64 6.78 0.44
CA PRO A 37 19.02 5.48 0.98
C PRO A 37 17.99 4.96 1.99
N TYR A 38 18.02 3.65 2.23
CA TYR A 38 17.29 3.02 3.32
C TYR A 38 17.68 3.65 4.67
N SER A 39 16.69 3.86 5.55
CA SER A 39 16.92 4.45 6.85
C SER A 39 17.52 3.43 7.84
N GLU A 40 18.58 3.82 8.47
CA GLU A 40 19.24 3.06 9.54
C GLU A 40 18.73 3.52 10.91
N ILE A 41 18.85 2.62 11.90
CA ILE A 41 18.68 3.01 13.30
C ILE A 41 19.90 3.81 13.70
N ILE A 42 19.69 5.00 14.24
CA ILE A 42 20.73 5.88 14.77
C ILE A 42 20.70 5.93 16.29
N GLY A 43 21.89 5.98 16.90
CA GLY A 43 22.00 6.08 18.36
C GLY A 43 21.46 4.85 19.09
N GLU A 44 21.12 5.05 20.37
CA GLU A 44 20.69 3.99 21.28
C GLU A 44 19.16 3.84 21.35
N GLY A 45 18.41 4.67 20.61
CA GLY A 45 16.97 4.79 20.77
C GLY A 45 16.59 5.45 22.10
N PHE A 46 15.34 5.35 22.46
CA PHE A 46 14.83 5.89 23.72
C PHE A 46 13.71 5.01 24.28
N THR A 47 13.50 5.08 25.60
CA THR A 47 12.38 4.41 26.25
C THR A 47 11.20 5.36 26.33
N ASP A 48 10.07 4.95 25.76
CA ASP A 48 8.78 5.61 25.96
C ASP A 48 8.24 5.16 27.32
N GLU A 49 8.46 5.96 28.34
CA GLU A 49 8.06 5.65 29.73
C GLU A 49 6.55 5.50 29.89
N ALA A 50 5.75 6.15 29.04
CA ALA A 50 4.29 6.07 29.12
C ALA A 50 3.76 4.69 28.72
N ASN A 51 4.48 3.98 27.86
CA ASN A 51 4.11 2.67 27.34
C ASN A 51 5.08 1.56 27.74
N ASP A 52 6.10 1.87 28.52
CA ASP A 52 7.20 0.95 28.91
C ASP A 52 7.79 0.22 27.70
N THR A 53 8.04 0.96 26.63
CA THR A 53 8.45 0.41 25.35
C THR A 53 9.70 1.12 24.84
N TRP A 54 10.72 0.35 24.50
CA TRP A 54 11.88 0.88 23.79
C TRP A 54 11.51 1.25 22.36
N ARG A 55 11.93 2.43 21.91
CA ARG A 55 11.72 2.93 20.55
C ARG A 55 13.06 3.20 19.87
N PRO A 56 13.25 2.67 18.66
CA PRO A 56 14.41 3.02 17.86
C PRO A 56 14.29 4.47 17.38
N GLU A 57 15.42 5.12 17.22
CA GLU A 57 15.54 6.39 16.53
C GLU A 57 16.06 6.10 15.11
N TYR A 58 15.33 6.57 14.10
CA TYR A 58 15.70 6.44 12.70
C TYR A 58 16.30 7.72 12.17
N ASP A 59 17.21 7.63 11.21
CA ASP A 59 17.62 8.82 10.50
C ASP A 59 16.42 9.47 9.76
N PRO A 60 16.52 10.78 9.41
CA PRO A 60 15.40 11.50 8.79
C PRO A 60 14.88 10.87 7.50
N ASN A 61 15.67 10.06 6.78
CA ASN A 61 15.25 9.38 5.56
C ASN A 61 14.09 8.41 5.80
N GLY A 62 13.98 7.84 7.01
CA GLY A 62 12.91 6.93 7.39
C GLY A 62 11.52 7.54 7.40
N TYR A 63 11.43 8.87 7.34
CA TYR A 63 10.16 9.61 7.32
C TYR A 63 9.81 10.16 5.94
N LEU A 64 10.67 9.99 4.96
CA LEU A 64 10.42 10.44 3.60
C LEU A 64 9.57 9.42 2.84
N LEU A 65 8.56 9.89 2.12
CA LEU A 65 7.62 9.07 1.37
C LEU A 65 7.77 9.30 -0.14
N ASN A 66 7.71 8.21 -0.91
CA ASN A 66 7.65 8.29 -2.36
C ASN A 66 6.28 8.77 -2.84
N ARG A 67 6.14 10.07 -3.06
CA ARG A 67 4.89 10.71 -3.48
C ARG A 67 4.44 10.36 -4.90
N GLU A 68 5.31 9.75 -5.70
CA GLU A 68 4.92 9.28 -7.03
C GLU A 68 3.91 8.12 -6.98
N LEU A 69 3.78 7.48 -5.81
CA LEU A 69 2.83 6.40 -5.57
C LEU A 69 1.45 6.89 -5.13
N ASP A 70 1.30 8.16 -4.81
CA ASP A 70 0.02 8.72 -4.36
C ASP A 70 -1.06 8.49 -5.43
N GLY A 71 -2.19 7.91 -5.01
CA GLY A 71 -3.33 7.60 -5.89
C GLY A 71 -3.10 6.47 -6.90
N LYS A 72 -2.00 5.74 -6.82
CA LYS A 72 -1.72 4.60 -7.70
C LYS A 72 -2.31 3.30 -7.17
N LEU A 73 -2.81 2.48 -8.08
CA LEU A 73 -3.17 1.09 -7.77
C LEU A 73 -1.89 0.27 -7.79
N VAL A 74 -1.56 -0.33 -6.64
CA VAL A 74 -0.30 -1.04 -6.44
C VAL A 74 -0.53 -2.42 -5.84
N LYS A 75 0.46 -3.29 -6.00
CA LYS A 75 0.52 -4.62 -5.38
C LYS A 75 1.90 -4.79 -4.76
N ILE A 76 1.92 -5.07 -3.46
CA ILE A 76 3.15 -5.30 -2.70
C ILE A 76 2.96 -6.52 -1.79
N PRO A 77 3.88 -7.49 -1.77
CA PRO A 77 3.84 -8.61 -0.83
C PRO A 77 4.33 -8.18 0.54
N GLY A 78 3.75 -8.73 1.60
CA GLY A 78 4.19 -8.43 2.97
C GLY A 78 3.47 -9.28 4.00
N PHE A 79 3.79 -9.02 5.27
CA PHE A 79 3.21 -9.71 6.40
C PHE A 79 2.21 -8.80 7.10
N VAL A 80 1.09 -9.38 7.52
CA VAL A 80 -0.03 -8.65 8.10
C VAL A 80 0.10 -8.62 9.63
N VAL A 81 0.06 -7.42 10.19
CA VAL A 81 -0.08 -7.18 11.64
C VAL A 81 -1.49 -6.61 11.88
N PRO A 82 -2.41 -7.40 12.43
CA PRO A 82 -3.79 -6.97 12.64
C PRO A 82 -3.89 -5.79 13.61
N LEU A 83 -4.78 -4.84 13.33
CA LEU A 83 -5.11 -3.73 14.23
C LEU A 83 -6.56 -3.81 14.69
N GLU A 84 -7.51 -3.75 13.78
CA GLU A 84 -8.94 -3.79 14.08
C GLU A 84 -9.54 -5.07 13.52
N VAL A 85 -9.92 -5.97 14.42
CA VAL A 85 -10.50 -7.27 14.09
C VAL A 85 -11.78 -7.49 14.90
N ASP A 86 -12.84 -7.93 14.23
CA ASP A 86 -14.08 -8.36 14.87
C ASP A 86 -14.55 -9.72 14.35
N THR A 87 -15.76 -10.12 14.68
CA THR A 87 -16.37 -11.39 14.23
C THR A 87 -16.58 -11.48 12.71
N HIS A 88 -16.60 -10.34 12.02
CA HIS A 88 -16.79 -10.27 10.57
C HIS A 88 -15.47 -10.37 9.81
N GLY A 89 -14.36 -10.00 10.46
CA GLY A 89 -13.02 -10.04 9.88
C GLY A 89 -12.16 -8.85 10.29
N MET A 90 -11.15 -8.58 9.51
CA MET A 90 -10.16 -7.52 9.73
C MET A 90 -10.55 -6.26 8.95
N HIS A 91 -10.61 -5.13 9.64
CA HIS A 91 -10.97 -3.82 9.09
C HIS A 91 -9.74 -2.96 8.79
N SER A 92 -8.70 -3.12 9.61
CA SER A 92 -7.41 -2.46 9.36
C SER A 92 -6.24 -3.30 9.85
N PHE A 93 -5.09 -3.12 9.21
CA PHE A 93 -3.85 -3.80 9.57
C PHE A 93 -2.64 -2.98 9.12
N ILE A 94 -1.48 -3.29 9.69
CA ILE A 94 -0.20 -2.82 9.17
C ILE A 94 0.40 -3.93 8.32
N LEU A 95 0.84 -3.60 7.11
CA LEU A 95 1.64 -4.47 6.28
C LEU A 95 3.11 -4.14 6.52
N VAL A 96 3.94 -5.18 6.71
CA VAL A 96 5.37 -5.06 7.02
C VAL A 96 6.20 -5.96 6.11
N PRO A 97 7.50 -5.63 5.87
CA PRO A 97 8.33 -6.35 4.92
C PRO A 97 8.82 -7.73 5.40
N TYR A 98 8.85 -7.97 6.71
CA TYR A 98 9.37 -9.22 7.27
C TYR A 98 8.60 -9.68 8.51
N VAL A 99 8.67 -10.97 8.81
CA VAL A 99 8.06 -11.58 9.99
C VAL A 99 8.77 -11.11 11.27
N GLY A 100 7.99 -10.82 12.31
CA GLY A 100 8.52 -10.48 13.62
C GLY A 100 8.92 -9.00 13.78
N ALA A 101 8.61 -8.16 12.80
CA ALA A 101 8.91 -6.72 12.80
C ALA A 101 8.40 -5.96 14.05
N CYS A 102 7.53 -6.57 14.86
CA CYS A 102 6.96 -5.95 16.05
C CYS A 102 7.28 -6.67 17.36
N LEU A 103 7.93 -7.84 17.34
CA LEU A 103 8.05 -8.69 18.53
C LEU A 103 9.50 -8.98 18.96
N HIS A 104 10.43 -9.22 18.04
CA HIS A 104 11.76 -9.74 18.37
C HIS A 104 12.89 -9.09 17.56
N THR A 105 12.55 -8.31 16.56
CA THR A 105 13.46 -7.52 15.73
C THR A 105 13.06 -6.05 15.82
N PRO A 106 14.00 -5.12 15.70
CA PRO A 106 13.63 -3.71 15.61
C PRO A 106 12.56 -3.51 14.54
N PRO A 107 11.53 -2.69 14.79
CA PRO A 107 10.54 -2.40 13.78
C PRO A 107 11.21 -1.75 12.57
N PRO A 108 10.66 -1.92 11.35
CA PRO A 108 11.17 -1.21 10.18
C PRO A 108 10.95 0.31 10.33
N PRO A 109 11.71 1.14 9.59
CA PRO A 109 11.51 2.57 9.60
C PRO A 109 10.09 2.94 9.13
N PRO A 110 9.59 4.12 9.53
CA PRO A 110 8.20 4.52 9.25
C PRO A 110 7.77 4.44 7.79
N ASN A 111 8.67 4.71 6.83
CA ASN A 111 8.40 4.58 5.40
C ASN A 111 8.38 3.13 4.87
N GLN A 112 8.58 2.16 5.75
CA GLN A 112 8.47 0.72 5.48
C GLN A 112 7.29 0.09 6.24
N LEU A 113 6.32 0.89 6.67
CA LEU A 113 5.07 0.48 7.29
C LEU A 113 3.90 0.98 6.45
N ILE A 114 2.98 0.11 6.08
CA ILE A 114 1.79 0.48 5.32
C ILE A 114 0.56 0.23 6.17
N LEU A 115 -0.16 1.30 6.55
CA LEU A 115 -1.46 1.17 7.17
C LEU A 115 -2.49 0.90 6.07
N VAL A 116 -3.21 -0.21 6.20
CA VAL A 116 -4.24 -0.63 5.26
C VAL A 116 -5.60 -0.60 5.93
N HIS A 117 -6.55 0.10 5.29
CA HIS A 117 -7.97 0.03 5.63
C HIS A 117 -8.69 -0.77 4.55
N THR A 118 -9.46 -1.78 4.95
CA THR A 118 -10.20 -2.62 4.01
C THR A 118 -11.59 -2.04 3.77
N PRO A 119 -12.07 -1.97 2.52
CA PRO A 119 -13.41 -1.44 2.22
C PRO A 119 -14.53 -2.33 2.76
N ALA A 120 -14.22 -3.60 3.03
CA ALA A 120 -15.08 -4.60 3.68
C ALA A 120 -14.21 -5.49 4.57
N PRO A 121 -14.74 -6.09 5.65
CA PRO A 121 -13.97 -6.96 6.53
C PRO A 121 -13.29 -8.08 5.75
N TRP A 122 -11.97 -8.18 5.90
CA TRP A 122 -11.16 -9.19 5.21
C TRP A 122 -10.90 -10.38 6.13
N LYS A 123 -11.07 -11.58 5.59
CA LYS A 123 -10.70 -12.83 6.27
C LYS A 123 -9.54 -13.45 5.52
N SER A 124 -8.46 -13.73 6.25
CA SER A 124 -7.39 -14.56 5.71
C SER A 124 -7.99 -15.90 5.26
N LYS A 125 -7.59 -16.34 4.09
CA LYS A 125 -7.77 -17.74 3.73
C LYS A 125 -6.51 -18.44 4.22
N ASP A 126 -6.69 -19.37 5.14
CA ASP A 126 -5.63 -20.23 5.67
C ASP A 126 -4.85 -20.90 4.54
#